data_9f0c1920bb5b5a0fb7ba3a9730778433
#
_entry.id   9f0c1920bb5b5a0fb7ba3a9730778433
#
_cell.length_a   1.000
_cell.length_b   1.000
_cell.length_c   1.000
_cell.angle_alpha   90.00
_cell.angle_beta   90.00
_cell.angle_gamma   90.00
#
_symmetry.space_group_name_H-M   'P 1'
#
loop_
_entity.id
_entity.type
_entity.pdbx_description
1 polymer ?
#
loop_
_entity_poly.entity_id
_entity_poly.type
_entity_poly.pdbx_seq_one_letter_code
_entity_poly.pdbx_strand_id
1 'polypeptide(L)'
;LNHPYIRRLEMKGAAERSLMRAAKPIFLAVILLSMSTFPGCIGLVVSRELMEFKRGVPETQEAVVVYGFERVFDSTDPEDIIFHPEPHQIRIDSEVKEIQVFFRVQMDWSEIAGVETSNLTSTVRYVHAMLWEPGANKNTDTPYWEENATTDRYPPLQRFSPPFELGVWELEVDAQGYGLDTPIDQISFHDEFEVSVSVIRPCIEFPERADPDECIPV
;
A
#
# COMPACT_ATOMS: atom_id res chain seq x y z
N LEU A 1 43.32 -84.40 39.44
CA LEU A 1 42.31 -83.68 40.21
C LEU A 1 41.63 -82.63 39.29
N ASN A 2 40.58 -83.07 38.58
CA ASN A 2 39.76 -82.20 37.75
C ASN A 2 38.72 -81.49 38.65
N HIS A 3 38.87 -80.17 38.86
CA HIS A 3 37.95 -79.37 39.62
C HIS A 3 36.74 -79.01 38.78
N PRO A 4 35.56 -79.55 39.03
CA PRO A 4 34.31 -79.23 38.26
C PRO A 4 33.80 -77.79 38.48
N TYR A 5 34.38 -77.10 39.48
CA TYR A 5 33.94 -75.76 39.83
C TYR A 5 34.37 -74.65 38.85
N ILE A 6 35.47 -74.83 38.16
CA ILE A 6 36.00 -73.80 37.22
C ILE A 6 35.18 -73.76 35.92
N ARG A 7 34.67 -74.92 35.47
CA ARG A 7 33.85 -74.98 34.27
C ARG A 7 32.49 -74.28 34.42
N ARG A 8 31.91 -74.18 35.62
CA ARG A 8 30.65 -73.54 35.92
C ARG A 8 30.71 -72.00 35.90
N LEU A 9 31.89 -71.46 36.29
CA LEU A 9 32.09 -70.01 36.27
C LEU A 9 32.33 -69.46 34.87
N GLU A 10 33.03 -70.24 34.03
CA GLU A 10 33.23 -69.79 32.61
C GLU A 10 31.96 -69.84 31.80
N MET A 11 31.05 -70.81 32.00
CA MET A 11 29.77 -70.85 31.31
C MET A 11 28.81 -69.74 31.75
N LYS A 12 28.80 -69.28 33.00
CA LYS A 12 28.02 -68.17 33.49
C LYS A 12 28.52 -66.84 32.88
N GLY A 13 29.79 -66.60 32.80
CA GLY A 13 30.36 -65.40 32.21
C GLY A 13 30.18 -65.31 30.67
N ALA A 14 30.15 -66.48 30.00
CA ALA A 14 29.90 -66.52 28.61
C ALA A 14 28.40 -66.24 28.23
N ALA A 15 27.45 -66.74 29.04
CA ALA A 15 26.04 -66.50 28.92
C ALA A 15 25.70 -65.04 29.19
N GLU A 16 26.23 -64.39 30.19
CA GLU A 16 26.02 -62.98 30.50
C GLU A 16 26.56 -62.05 29.39
N ARG A 17 27.78 -62.37 28.89
CA ARG A 17 28.34 -61.59 27.76
C ARG A 17 27.55 -61.75 26.45
N SER A 18 26.96 -62.94 26.25
CA SER A 18 26.04 -63.16 25.08
C SER A 18 24.74 -62.40 25.22
N LEU A 19 24.16 -62.36 26.42
CA LEU A 19 22.95 -61.60 26.70
C LEU A 19 23.15 -60.10 26.55
N MET A 20 24.28 -59.57 27.06
CA MET A 20 24.60 -58.13 26.89
C MET A 20 24.90 -57.75 25.42
N ARG A 21 25.44 -58.67 24.63
CA ARG A 21 25.67 -58.39 23.19
C ARG A 21 24.36 -58.40 22.40
N ALA A 22 23.38 -59.21 22.76
CA ALA A 22 22.06 -59.23 22.12
C ALA A 22 21.16 -58.08 22.60
N ALA A 23 21.32 -57.60 23.85
CA ALA A 23 20.51 -56.50 24.40
C ALA A 23 20.78 -55.14 23.70
N LYS A 24 22.03 -54.90 23.28
CA LYS A 24 22.42 -53.64 22.61
C LYS A 24 21.63 -53.38 21.30
N PRO A 25 21.56 -54.32 20.33
CA PRO A 25 20.80 -54.08 19.12
C PRO A 25 19.29 -54.00 19.35
N ILE A 26 18.75 -54.75 20.35
CA ILE A 26 17.34 -54.66 20.71
C ILE A 26 17.00 -53.29 21.30
N PHE A 27 17.84 -52.76 22.19
CA PHE A 27 17.66 -51.43 22.78
C PHE A 27 17.75 -50.33 21.70
N LEU A 28 18.66 -50.45 20.77
CA LEU A 28 18.80 -49.52 19.67
C LEU A 28 17.61 -49.59 18.69
N ALA A 29 17.10 -50.79 18.45
CA ALA A 29 15.89 -50.97 17.64
C ALA A 29 14.64 -50.41 18.33
N VAL A 30 14.51 -50.53 19.65
CA VAL A 30 13.41 -49.92 20.43
C VAL A 30 13.48 -48.39 20.39
N ILE A 31 14.69 -47.82 20.50
CA ILE A 31 14.87 -46.35 20.38
C ILE A 31 14.51 -45.88 18.98
N LEU A 32 14.97 -46.57 17.95
CA LEU A 32 14.60 -46.21 16.56
C LEU A 32 13.12 -46.35 16.29
N LEU A 33 12.49 -47.42 16.78
CA LEU A 33 11.04 -47.58 16.70
C LEU A 33 10.26 -46.51 17.47
N SER A 34 10.71 -46.15 18.67
CA SER A 34 10.08 -45.07 19.44
C SER A 34 10.26 -43.70 18.79
N MET A 35 11.40 -43.44 18.14
CA MET A 35 11.60 -42.22 17.37
C MET A 35 10.74 -42.16 16.07
N SER A 36 10.50 -43.31 15.45
CA SER A 36 9.65 -43.37 14.23
C SER A 36 8.15 -43.33 14.52
N THR A 37 7.73 -43.65 15.75
CA THR A 37 6.33 -43.54 16.17
C THR A 37 5.95 -42.20 16.76
N PHE A 38 6.89 -41.31 17.03
CA PHE A 38 6.59 -39.92 17.31
C PHE A 38 6.17 -39.27 15.99
N PRO A 39 4.87 -39.16 15.73
CA PRO A 39 4.41 -38.85 14.40
C PRO A 39 4.72 -37.39 14.11
N GLY A 40 5.37 -37.16 13.00
CA GLY A 40 5.47 -35.84 12.41
C GLY A 40 4.12 -35.12 12.29
N CYS A 41 3.01 -35.86 12.30
CA CYS A 41 1.65 -35.33 12.29
C CYS A 41 1.24 -34.63 13.59
N ILE A 42 1.57 -35.18 14.78
CA ILE A 42 1.16 -34.54 16.05
C ILE A 42 1.98 -33.26 16.28
N GLY A 43 3.28 -33.27 15.96
CA GLY A 43 4.11 -32.05 16.01
C GLY A 43 3.61 -30.96 15.08
N LEU A 44 3.18 -31.32 13.89
CA LEU A 44 2.60 -30.38 12.92
C LEU A 44 1.24 -29.82 13.38
N VAL A 45 0.39 -30.64 13.98
CA VAL A 45 -0.91 -30.18 14.53
C VAL A 45 -0.69 -29.23 15.70
N VAL A 46 0.20 -29.58 16.65
CA VAL A 46 0.51 -28.72 17.81
C VAL A 46 1.18 -27.42 17.36
N SER A 47 2.09 -27.48 16.38
CA SER A 47 2.70 -26.25 15.84
C SER A 47 1.71 -25.38 15.10
N ARG A 48 0.76 -25.97 14.36
CA ARG A 48 -0.32 -25.27 13.71
C ARG A 48 -1.26 -24.59 14.73
N GLU A 49 -1.71 -25.31 15.74
CA GLU A 49 -2.53 -24.75 16.81
C GLU A 49 -1.80 -23.62 17.57
N LEU A 50 -0.50 -23.78 17.81
CA LEU A 50 0.31 -22.71 18.41
C LEU A 50 0.46 -21.49 17.51
N MET A 51 0.61 -21.69 16.20
CA MET A 51 0.62 -20.59 15.24
C MET A 51 -0.74 -19.91 15.17
N GLU A 52 -1.83 -20.68 15.12
CA GLU A 52 -3.20 -20.14 15.12
C GLU A 52 -3.54 -19.41 16.44
N PHE A 53 -3.04 -19.90 17.59
CA PHE A 53 -3.17 -19.20 18.86
C PHE A 53 -2.36 -17.88 18.94
N LYS A 54 -1.20 -17.83 18.27
CA LYS A 54 -0.39 -16.61 18.16
C LYS A 54 -0.89 -15.65 17.09
N ARG A 55 -1.75 -16.13 16.22
CA ARG A 55 -2.36 -15.34 15.16
C ARG A 55 -3.30 -14.33 15.80
N GLY A 56 -3.03 -13.03 15.61
CA GLY A 56 -3.94 -11.98 16.02
C GLY A 56 -5.26 -12.06 15.26
N VAL A 57 -6.28 -11.46 15.81
CA VAL A 57 -7.56 -11.32 15.09
C VAL A 57 -7.34 -10.32 13.94
N PRO A 58 -7.73 -10.66 12.70
CA PRO A 58 -7.67 -9.71 11.61
C PRO A 58 -8.50 -8.47 11.91
N GLU A 59 -7.93 -7.29 11.68
CA GLU A 59 -8.59 -6.01 11.92
C GLU A 59 -9.00 -5.39 10.58
N THR A 60 -10.23 -4.87 10.53
CA THR A 60 -10.69 -4.12 9.36
C THR A 60 -10.20 -2.70 9.46
N GLN A 61 -9.42 -2.27 8.49
CA GLN A 61 -8.90 -0.93 8.34
C GLN A 61 -9.39 -0.28 7.03
N GLU A 62 -8.90 0.92 6.76
CA GLU A 62 -9.17 1.64 5.53
C GLU A 62 -7.87 1.86 4.77
N ALA A 63 -7.80 1.32 3.57
CA ALA A 63 -6.74 1.62 2.61
C ALA A 63 -7.10 2.89 1.86
N VAL A 64 -6.13 3.79 1.73
CA VAL A 64 -6.25 5.03 0.96
C VAL A 64 -5.28 4.97 -0.21
N VAL A 65 -5.83 5.03 -1.42
CA VAL A 65 -5.03 5.14 -2.64
C VAL A 65 -5.20 6.55 -3.19
N VAL A 66 -4.08 7.25 -3.39
CA VAL A 66 -4.08 8.65 -3.84
C VAL A 66 -3.59 8.71 -5.30
N TYR A 67 -4.36 9.40 -6.12
CA TYR A 67 -4.02 9.76 -7.49
C TYR A 67 -3.99 11.27 -7.58
N GLY A 68 -2.95 11.86 -8.15
CA GLY A 68 -2.90 13.31 -8.18
C GLY A 68 -1.84 13.87 -9.10
N PHE A 69 -1.94 15.17 -9.29
CA PHE A 69 -1.00 16.00 -10.02
C PHE A 69 -0.56 17.14 -9.11
N GLU A 70 0.73 17.40 -9.13
CA GLU A 70 1.32 18.58 -8.52
C GLU A 70 2.30 19.23 -9.51
N ARG A 71 2.33 20.53 -9.53
CA ARG A 71 3.27 21.27 -10.36
C ARG A 71 3.62 22.61 -9.71
N VAL A 72 4.91 22.92 -9.71
CA VAL A 72 5.42 24.26 -9.47
C VAL A 72 5.93 24.77 -10.81
N PHE A 73 5.48 25.95 -11.21
CA PHE A 73 5.93 26.60 -12.43
C PHE A 73 7.11 27.52 -12.07
N ASP A 74 8.28 27.22 -12.59
CA ASP A 74 9.54 27.92 -12.32
C ASP A 74 10.12 28.65 -13.55
N SER A 75 9.37 28.65 -14.65
CA SER A 75 9.79 29.18 -15.94
C SER A 75 8.76 30.13 -16.52
N THR A 76 9.22 30.95 -17.45
CA THR A 76 8.39 31.78 -18.33
C THR A 76 8.41 31.29 -19.78
N ASP A 77 9.12 30.21 -20.06
CA ASP A 77 9.23 29.65 -21.41
C ASP A 77 7.92 28.97 -21.82
N PRO A 78 7.45 29.19 -23.05
CA PRO A 78 6.15 28.69 -23.52
C PRO A 78 5.97 27.17 -23.43
N GLU A 79 7.06 26.39 -23.44
CA GLU A 79 7.02 24.94 -23.35
C GLU A 79 6.83 24.45 -21.90
N ASP A 80 7.26 25.24 -20.91
CA ASP A 80 7.23 24.88 -19.49
C ASP A 80 5.98 25.40 -18.74
N ILE A 81 5.34 26.45 -19.29
CA ILE A 81 4.20 27.11 -18.66
C ILE A 81 2.87 26.35 -18.84
N ILE A 82 2.80 25.42 -19.78
CA ILE A 82 1.60 24.62 -20.05
C ILE A 82 1.78 23.24 -19.42
N PHE A 83 0.78 22.82 -18.69
CA PHE A 83 0.74 21.50 -18.07
C PHE A 83 -0.55 20.78 -18.47
N HIS A 84 -0.41 19.79 -19.34
CA HIS A 84 -1.53 18.97 -19.83
C HIS A 84 -1.05 17.50 -19.87
N PRO A 85 -1.01 16.82 -18.73
CA PRO A 85 -0.55 15.44 -18.62
C PRO A 85 -1.62 14.46 -19.15
N GLU A 86 -1.21 13.21 -19.34
CA GLU A 86 -2.18 12.14 -19.55
C GLU A 86 -3.06 11.98 -18.29
N PRO A 87 -4.40 11.81 -18.46
CA PRO A 87 -5.30 11.64 -17.33
C PRO A 87 -4.95 10.43 -16.47
N HIS A 88 -5.06 10.56 -15.15
CA HIS A 88 -4.97 9.42 -14.25
C HIS A 88 -6.23 8.58 -14.31
N GLN A 89 -6.03 7.28 -14.56
CA GLN A 89 -7.12 6.30 -14.54
C GLN A 89 -7.29 5.76 -13.12
N ILE A 90 -8.49 5.91 -12.58
CA ILE A 90 -8.88 5.57 -11.21
C ILE A 90 -9.95 4.49 -11.28
N ARG A 91 -9.64 3.28 -10.78
CA ARG A 91 -10.62 2.20 -10.77
C ARG A 91 -11.54 2.29 -9.55
N ILE A 92 -12.83 2.45 -9.80
CA ILE A 92 -13.89 2.45 -8.79
C ILE A 92 -14.70 1.17 -8.91
N ASP A 93 -14.82 0.44 -7.82
CA ASP A 93 -15.60 -0.79 -7.68
C ASP A 93 -16.62 -0.66 -6.53
N SER A 94 -17.37 -1.72 -6.27
CA SER A 94 -18.41 -1.76 -5.24
C SER A 94 -17.90 -1.62 -3.79
N GLU A 95 -16.60 -1.80 -3.60
CA GLU A 95 -15.98 -1.77 -2.27
C GLU A 95 -15.53 -0.36 -1.85
N VAL A 96 -15.55 0.60 -2.77
CA VAL A 96 -15.17 1.99 -2.48
C VAL A 96 -16.18 2.62 -1.53
N LYS A 97 -15.71 3.06 -0.36
CA LYS A 97 -16.53 3.71 0.67
C LYS A 97 -16.63 5.21 0.49
N GLU A 98 -15.56 5.84 0.03
CA GLU A 98 -15.46 7.29 -0.07
C GLU A 98 -14.46 7.67 -1.16
N ILE A 99 -14.77 8.75 -1.86
CA ILE A 99 -13.85 9.45 -2.75
C ILE A 99 -13.63 10.84 -2.14
N GLN A 100 -12.38 11.22 -1.93
CA GLN A 100 -12.03 12.56 -1.45
C GLN A 100 -11.28 13.29 -2.56
N VAL A 101 -11.64 14.56 -2.78
CA VAL A 101 -10.95 15.40 -3.75
C VAL A 101 -10.34 16.59 -3.02
N PHE A 102 -9.02 16.72 -3.17
CA PHE A 102 -8.25 17.84 -2.70
C PHE A 102 -7.83 18.71 -3.88
N PHE A 103 -7.98 20.02 -3.73
CA PHE A 103 -7.61 21.01 -4.72
C PHE A 103 -6.98 22.20 -4.04
N ARG A 104 -5.78 22.56 -4.47
CA ARG A 104 -5.04 23.72 -3.98
C ARG A 104 -4.37 24.40 -5.15
N VAL A 105 -4.53 25.70 -5.24
CA VAL A 105 -3.84 26.54 -6.22
C VAL A 105 -3.31 27.78 -5.50
N GLN A 106 -2.06 28.09 -5.74
CA GLN A 106 -1.41 29.31 -5.27
C GLN A 106 -0.77 30.02 -6.46
N MET A 107 -1.11 31.30 -6.61
CA MET A 107 -0.67 32.13 -7.73
C MET A 107 -0.01 33.41 -7.21
N ASP A 108 1.28 33.32 -6.95
CA ASP A 108 2.05 34.33 -6.19
C ASP A 108 2.07 35.73 -6.82
N TRP A 109 1.87 35.85 -8.11
CA TRP A 109 2.01 37.15 -8.78
C TRP A 109 0.85 38.12 -8.52
N SER A 110 -0.25 37.70 -7.99
CA SER A 110 -1.40 38.58 -7.75
C SER A 110 -1.07 39.72 -6.77
N GLU A 111 -0.09 39.54 -5.89
CA GLU A 111 0.30 40.52 -4.86
C GLU A 111 1.41 41.51 -5.31
N ILE A 112 2.27 41.12 -6.26
CA ILE A 112 3.47 41.91 -6.61
C ILE A 112 3.14 43.09 -7.51
N ALA A 113 2.10 43.05 -8.33
CA ALA A 113 1.96 43.98 -9.42
C ALA A 113 1.17 45.25 -9.11
N GLY A 114 0.38 45.32 -8.05
CA GLY A 114 -0.50 46.49 -7.81
C GLY A 114 -1.35 46.85 -9.03
N VAL A 115 -1.34 45.99 -10.04
CA VAL A 115 -2.08 46.13 -11.31
C VAL A 115 -3.33 45.27 -11.16
N GLU A 116 -4.47 45.88 -11.28
CA GLU A 116 -5.72 45.13 -11.39
C GLU A 116 -5.71 44.30 -12.69
N THR A 117 -5.15 43.10 -12.59
CA THR A 117 -5.00 42.14 -13.70
C THR A 117 -6.25 41.30 -13.91
N SER A 118 -7.36 41.61 -13.25
CA SER A 118 -8.58 40.82 -13.22
C SER A 118 -9.16 40.43 -14.59
N ASN A 119 -8.84 41.16 -15.66
CA ASN A 119 -9.29 40.86 -17.00
C ASN A 119 -8.26 40.14 -17.90
N LEU A 120 -6.99 40.03 -17.47
CA LEU A 120 -5.93 39.37 -18.23
C LEU A 120 -5.59 38.00 -17.65
N THR A 121 -5.82 37.80 -16.35
CA THR A 121 -5.41 36.61 -15.62
C THR A 121 -6.16 35.34 -16.06
N SER A 122 -7.44 35.42 -16.36
CA SER A 122 -8.27 34.25 -16.71
C SER A 122 -7.90 33.56 -18.04
N THR A 123 -7.16 34.26 -18.89
CA THR A 123 -6.75 33.72 -20.21
C THR A 123 -5.28 33.28 -20.21
N VAL A 124 -4.53 33.70 -19.20
CA VAL A 124 -3.08 33.59 -19.18
C VAL A 124 -2.61 32.62 -18.08
N ARG A 125 -3.38 32.50 -17.01
CA ARG A 125 -3.06 31.63 -15.84
C ARG A 125 -4.33 30.95 -15.38
N TYR A 126 -4.30 29.66 -15.29
CA TYR A 126 -5.44 28.87 -14.80
C TYR A 126 -4.99 27.48 -14.37
N VAL A 127 -5.79 26.88 -13.51
CA VAL A 127 -5.76 25.45 -13.20
C VAL A 127 -7.18 24.95 -13.30
N HIS A 128 -7.44 24.08 -14.23
CA HIS A 128 -8.72 23.44 -14.46
C HIS A 128 -8.60 21.95 -14.22
N ALA A 129 -9.29 21.43 -13.22
CA ALA A 129 -9.28 20.03 -12.86
C ALA A 129 -10.68 19.43 -12.96
N MET A 130 -10.76 18.24 -13.51
CA MET A 130 -12.01 17.54 -13.78
C MET A 130 -11.90 16.07 -13.40
N LEU A 131 -12.94 15.54 -12.75
CA LEU A 131 -13.09 14.13 -12.48
C LEU A 131 -14.26 13.58 -13.29
N TRP A 132 -13.98 12.65 -14.18
CA TRP A 132 -14.93 12.08 -15.13
C TRP A 132 -15.38 10.68 -14.70
N GLU A 133 -16.69 10.43 -14.82
CA GLU A 133 -17.25 9.09 -14.65
C GLU A 133 -16.94 8.17 -15.83
N PRO A 134 -17.04 6.84 -15.64
CA PRO A 134 -16.79 5.88 -16.71
C PRO A 134 -17.69 6.10 -17.94
N GLY A 135 -17.06 6.19 -19.10
CA GLY A 135 -17.78 6.34 -20.37
C GLY A 135 -18.38 7.72 -20.64
N ALA A 136 -18.09 8.70 -19.80
CA ALA A 136 -18.52 10.08 -20.05
C ALA A 136 -17.94 10.62 -21.36
N ASN A 137 -18.77 11.32 -22.12
CA ASN A 137 -18.34 12.03 -23.31
C ASN A 137 -17.90 13.45 -22.92
N LYS A 138 -16.59 13.66 -22.85
CA LYS A 138 -15.98 14.92 -22.42
C LYS A 138 -16.40 16.16 -23.21
N ASN A 139 -17.02 15.99 -24.40
CA ASN A 139 -17.49 17.10 -25.21
C ASN A 139 -18.93 17.50 -24.91
N THR A 140 -19.74 16.63 -24.32
CA THR A 140 -21.19 16.84 -24.15
C THR A 140 -21.65 16.69 -22.72
N ASP A 141 -20.97 15.89 -21.95
CA ASP A 141 -21.36 15.58 -20.58
C ASP A 141 -20.70 16.56 -19.59
N THR A 142 -21.26 16.67 -18.43
CA THR A 142 -20.65 17.41 -17.32
C THR A 142 -19.79 16.49 -16.49
N PRO A 143 -18.61 16.91 -16.05
CA PRO A 143 -17.79 16.10 -15.15
C PRO A 143 -18.51 15.86 -13.81
N TYR A 144 -18.19 14.77 -13.15
CA TYR A 144 -18.70 14.47 -11.81
C TYR A 144 -18.28 15.53 -10.80
N TRP A 145 -17.04 15.99 -10.93
CA TRP A 145 -16.49 17.10 -10.18
C TRP A 145 -15.61 17.96 -11.07
N GLU A 146 -15.66 19.26 -10.85
CA GLU A 146 -14.90 20.25 -11.62
C GLU A 146 -14.53 21.41 -10.70
N GLU A 147 -13.30 21.89 -10.81
CA GLU A 147 -12.84 23.13 -10.19
C GLU A 147 -11.94 23.88 -11.16
N ASN A 148 -12.14 25.19 -11.25
CA ASN A 148 -11.34 26.06 -12.08
C ASN A 148 -10.87 27.25 -11.24
N ALA A 149 -9.57 27.49 -11.23
CA ALA A 149 -8.94 28.57 -10.50
C ALA A 149 -8.05 29.41 -11.43
N THR A 150 -8.19 30.71 -11.31
CA THR A 150 -7.35 31.73 -11.98
C THR A 150 -6.64 32.64 -10.98
N THR A 151 -6.86 32.39 -9.70
CA THR A 151 -6.25 33.05 -8.54
C THR A 151 -6.11 32.01 -7.44
N ASP A 152 -5.53 32.38 -6.32
CA ASP A 152 -5.45 31.53 -5.14
C ASP A 152 -6.78 30.89 -4.81
N ARG A 153 -6.76 29.57 -4.66
CA ARG A 153 -7.95 28.79 -4.44
C ARG A 153 -7.68 27.61 -3.49
N TYR A 154 -8.37 27.58 -2.35
CA TYR A 154 -8.25 26.56 -1.31
C TYR A 154 -9.65 26.12 -0.85
N PRO A 155 -10.42 25.41 -1.67
CA PRO A 155 -11.70 24.90 -1.22
C PRO A 155 -11.49 23.85 -0.10
N PRO A 156 -12.46 23.67 0.79
CA PRO A 156 -12.39 22.59 1.76
C PRO A 156 -12.35 21.22 1.05
N LEU A 157 -11.69 20.24 1.66
CA LEU A 157 -11.67 18.87 1.19
C LEU A 157 -13.09 18.37 0.88
N GLN A 158 -13.32 18.01 -0.36
CA GLN A 158 -14.61 17.48 -0.80
C GLN A 158 -14.67 15.98 -0.62
N ARG A 159 -15.79 15.48 -0.09
CA ARG A 159 -16.01 14.08 0.23
C ARG A 159 -17.28 13.59 -0.43
N PHE A 160 -17.17 12.49 -1.15
CA PHE A 160 -18.26 11.87 -1.87
C PHE A 160 -18.48 10.45 -1.35
N SER A 161 -19.74 10.12 -1.10
CA SER A 161 -20.15 8.81 -0.61
C SER A 161 -20.92 8.05 -1.68
N PRO A 162 -20.91 6.70 -1.68
CA PRO A 162 -21.68 5.90 -2.61
C PRO A 162 -23.17 6.27 -2.68
N PRO A 163 -23.86 5.98 -3.79
CA PRO A 163 -23.44 5.10 -4.88
C PRO A 163 -22.56 5.81 -5.92
N PHE A 164 -21.53 5.09 -6.41
CA PHE A 164 -20.67 5.54 -7.49
C PHE A 164 -20.92 4.71 -8.76
N GLU A 165 -20.71 5.31 -9.93
CA GLU A 165 -20.66 4.56 -11.17
C GLU A 165 -19.42 3.67 -11.19
N LEU A 166 -19.63 2.38 -11.48
CA LEU A 166 -18.54 1.38 -11.43
C LEU A 166 -17.73 1.40 -12.72
N GLY A 167 -16.44 1.43 -12.62
CA GLY A 167 -15.55 1.39 -13.78
C GLY A 167 -14.27 2.19 -13.60
N VAL A 168 -13.74 2.65 -14.72
CA VAL A 168 -12.53 3.47 -14.75
C VAL A 168 -12.93 4.92 -14.85
N TRP A 169 -12.66 5.67 -13.82
CA TRP A 169 -12.78 7.11 -13.74
C TRP A 169 -11.50 7.78 -14.23
N GLU A 170 -11.59 9.02 -14.66
CA GLU A 170 -10.45 9.77 -15.16
C GLU A 170 -10.30 11.10 -14.43
N LEU A 171 -9.14 11.32 -13.79
CA LEU A 171 -8.75 12.63 -13.30
C LEU A 171 -7.94 13.33 -14.37
N GLU A 172 -8.44 14.46 -14.86
CA GLU A 172 -7.84 15.30 -15.89
C GLU A 172 -7.50 16.67 -15.32
N VAL A 173 -6.33 17.17 -15.65
CA VAL A 173 -5.89 18.51 -15.27
C VAL A 173 -5.31 19.21 -16.48
N ASP A 174 -5.77 20.44 -16.67
CA ASP A 174 -5.22 21.38 -17.64
C ASP A 174 -4.85 22.66 -16.93
N ALA A 175 -3.58 23.04 -16.98
CA ALA A 175 -3.08 24.18 -16.24
C ALA A 175 -2.09 24.99 -17.05
N GLN A 176 -2.10 26.29 -16.78
CA GLN A 176 -1.10 27.23 -17.27
C GLN A 176 -0.67 28.14 -16.13
N GLY A 177 0.61 28.16 -15.86
CA GLY A 177 1.21 28.96 -14.79
C GLY A 177 2.57 29.50 -15.18
N TYR A 178 3.09 30.38 -14.36
CA TYR A 178 4.39 31.05 -14.59
C TYR A 178 5.21 31.03 -13.32
N GLY A 179 6.51 31.04 -13.51
CA GLY A 179 7.47 31.25 -12.42
C GLY A 179 8.71 31.97 -12.90
N LEU A 180 9.40 32.60 -12.01
CA LEU A 180 10.67 33.27 -12.27
C LEU A 180 11.58 33.13 -11.07
N ASP A 181 12.65 32.39 -11.25
CA ASP A 181 13.77 32.38 -10.31
C ASP A 181 14.71 33.53 -10.57
N THR A 182 14.90 34.35 -9.56
CA THR A 182 15.91 35.42 -9.62
C THR A 182 16.96 35.21 -8.55
N PRO A 183 18.18 35.75 -8.72
CA PRO A 183 19.22 35.71 -7.67
C PRO A 183 18.83 36.43 -6.36
N ILE A 184 17.70 37.11 -6.36
CA ILE A 184 17.14 37.83 -5.23
C ILE A 184 15.78 37.18 -4.91
N ASP A 185 15.70 36.34 -3.88
CA ASP A 185 14.53 35.60 -3.48
C ASP A 185 13.25 36.45 -3.35
N GLN A 186 13.39 37.71 -3.01
CA GLN A 186 12.25 38.64 -2.85
C GLN A 186 11.55 39.02 -4.16
N ILE A 187 12.15 38.69 -5.31
CA ILE A 187 11.61 38.99 -6.65
C ILE A 187 11.21 37.67 -7.37
N SER A 188 11.56 36.55 -6.80
CA SER A 188 11.13 35.24 -7.31
C SER A 188 9.67 35.01 -7.01
N PHE A 189 8.96 34.41 -7.95
CA PHE A 189 7.57 34.02 -7.79
C PHE A 189 7.30 32.70 -8.53
N HIS A 190 6.37 31.91 -8.02
CA HIS A 190 6.00 30.61 -8.58
C HIS A 190 4.50 30.42 -8.47
N ASP A 191 3.89 30.06 -9.58
CA ASP A 191 2.56 29.46 -9.52
C ASP A 191 2.67 28.01 -9.15
N GLU A 192 1.84 27.53 -8.26
CA GLU A 192 1.82 26.13 -7.86
C GLU A 192 0.40 25.61 -7.74
N PHE A 193 0.23 24.33 -8.00
CA PHE A 193 -1.03 23.66 -7.69
C PHE A 193 -0.79 22.23 -7.23
N GLU A 194 -1.76 21.72 -6.50
CA GLU A 194 -1.89 20.34 -6.08
C GLU A 194 -3.36 19.92 -6.22
N VAL A 195 -3.58 18.86 -6.97
CA VAL A 195 -4.90 18.23 -7.16
C VAL A 195 -4.76 16.75 -6.89
N SER A 196 -5.55 16.21 -5.98
CA SER A 196 -5.53 14.78 -5.73
C SER A 196 -6.91 14.20 -5.46
N VAL A 197 -7.08 12.96 -5.88
CA VAL A 197 -8.25 12.12 -5.63
C VAL A 197 -7.80 10.94 -4.78
N SER A 198 -8.34 10.86 -3.57
CA SER A 198 -8.11 9.74 -2.65
C SER A 198 -9.30 8.80 -2.69
N VAL A 199 -9.04 7.53 -2.96
CA VAL A 199 -10.03 6.45 -2.95
C VAL A 199 -9.88 5.65 -1.69
N ILE A 200 -10.92 5.62 -0.87
CA ILE A 200 -10.92 4.93 0.42
C ILE A 200 -11.68 3.62 0.29
N ARG A 201 -11.04 2.53 0.67
CA ARG A 201 -11.58 1.16 0.62
C ARG A 201 -11.41 0.44 1.94
N PRO A 202 -12.32 -0.49 2.29
CA PRO A 202 -12.07 -1.40 3.40
C PRO A 202 -10.94 -2.35 3.04
N CYS A 203 -10.12 -2.66 3.99
CA CYS A 203 -9.08 -3.66 3.87
C CYS A 203 -8.93 -4.43 5.17
N ILE A 204 -8.30 -5.61 5.10
CA ILE A 204 -8.03 -6.43 6.27
C ILE A 204 -6.53 -6.43 6.53
N GLU A 205 -6.16 -5.99 7.72
CA GLU A 205 -4.82 -6.13 8.25
C GLU A 205 -4.68 -7.45 9.01
N PHE A 206 -3.62 -8.19 8.70
CA PHE A 206 -3.24 -9.42 9.40
C PHE A 206 -2.01 -9.14 10.27
N PRO A 207 -2.13 -9.21 11.61
CA PRO A 207 -1.04 -8.84 12.55
C PRO A 207 0.25 -9.64 12.39
N GLU A 208 0.21 -10.76 11.65
CA GLU A 208 1.39 -11.60 11.43
C GLU A 208 2.24 -11.17 10.24
N ARG A 209 1.74 -10.26 9.41
CA ARG A 209 2.53 -9.75 8.29
C ARG A 209 3.63 -8.83 8.80
N ALA A 210 4.81 -9.01 8.23
CA ALA A 210 5.98 -8.22 8.61
C ALA A 210 5.89 -6.76 8.16
N ASP A 211 4.98 -6.47 7.23
CA ASP A 211 4.73 -5.14 6.70
C ASP A 211 3.34 -4.68 7.17
N PRO A 212 3.28 -3.81 8.19
CA PRO A 212 2.00 -3.31 8.71
C PRO A 212 1.24 -2.42 7.72
N ASP A 213 1.91 -1.95 6.67
CA ASP A 213 1.29 -1.08 5.66
C ASP A 213 0.61 -1.88 4.53
N GLU A 214 0.76 -3.22 4.52
CA GLU A 214 0.16 -4.08 3.52
C GLU A 214 -1.23 -4.58 3.94
N CYS A 215 -2.20 -3.69 3.86
CA CYS A 215 -3.61 -4.04 4.05
C CYS A 215 -4.17 -4.71 2.78
N ILE A 216 -4.87 -5.84 2.92
CA ILE A 216 -5.46 -6.55 1.79
C ILE A 216 -6.85 -5.98 1.52
N PRO A 217 -7.12 -5.42 0.32
CA PRO A 217 -8.47 -5.01 -0.07
C PRO A 217 -9.44 -6.17 0.05
N VAL A 218 -10.63 -5.89 0.54
CA VAL A 218 -11.71 -6.89 0.73
C VAL A 218 -12.54 -6.98 -0.53
#